data_c4ffaf9e1ac5cfbd6b6b512a7cb517ee
#
_entry.id   c4ffaf9e1ac5cfbd6b6b512a7cb517ee
#
_cell.length_a   1.000
_cell.length_b   1.000
_cell.length_c   1.000
_cell.angle_alpha   90.00
_cell.angle_beta   90.00
_cell.angle_gamma   90.00
#
_symmetry.space_group_name_H-M   'P 1'
#
loop_
_entity.id
_entity.type
_entity.pdbx_description
1 polymer ?
#
loop_
_entity_poly.entity_id
_entity_poly.type
_entity_poly.pdbx_seq_one_letter_code
_entity_poly.pdbx_strand_id
1 'polypeptide(L)'
;MCSWCWGYRPTWQRLQEKLKTTVEIQYLLGGLAPDSDVPMPDEMQTFLQQTWHKISQQLGTEFNFDFWSRCRPRRSTYPACRAVIIARKYGKEQAMYLAIQQAYYLQAKNPSDLDTLADLAAAIGLDKTLFKEQLTSRDIEQKLMDEITAARNLPIRGFPSLVLETDDRQLPVALDYHHWQTSYDNTISHLQNKTSDLL
;
A
#
# COMPACT_ATOMS: atom_id res chain seq x y z
N MET A 1 3.20 -7.07 3.77
CA MET A 1 3.34 -5.90 2.88
C MET A 1 3.39 -6.38 1.43
N CYS A 2 3.03 -5.52 0.48
CA CYS A 2 3.07 -5.84 -0.95
C CYS A 2 4.40 -5.38 -1.57
N SER A 3 5.28 -6.31 -1.93
CA SER A 3 6.60 -5.97 -2.48
C SER A 3 6.51 -5.33 -3.87
N TRP A 4 5.53 -5.74 -4.69
CA TRP A 4 5.27 -5.10 -5.97
C TRP A 4 4.76 -3.67 -5.84
N CYS A 5 4.03 -3.34 -4.76
CA CYS A 5 3.65 -1.94 -4.46
C CYS A 5 4.87 -1.08 -4.15
N TRP A 6 5.89 -1.65 -3.48
CA TRP A 6 7.17 -0.98 -3.25
C TRP A 6 7.92 -0.74 -4.55
N GLY A 7 8.01 -1.76 -5.41
CA GLY A 7 8.62 -1.64 -6.74
C GLY A 7 7.93 -0.64 -7.67
N TYR A 8 6.59 -0.53 -7.58
CA TYR A 8 5.80 0.40 -8.39
C TYR A 8 5.91 1.86 -7.93
N ARG A 9 6.38 2.10 -6.72
CA ARG A 9 6.37 3.43 -6.10
C ARG A 9 6.98 4.55 -6.95
N PRO A 10 8.17 4.42 -7.60
CA PRO A 10 8.74 5.50 -8.39
C PRO A 10 7.85 5.89 -9.58
N THR A 11 7.27 4.90 -10.26
CA THR A 11 6.35 5.10 -11.38
C THR A 11 5.05 5.73 -10.92
N TRP A 12 4.51 5.26 -9.78
CA TRP A 12 3.33 5.82 -9.16
C TRP A 12 3.50 7.30 -8.78
N GLN A 13 4.63 7.68 -8.20
CA GLN A 13 4.90 9.07 -7.83
C GLN A 13 4.86 10.00 -9.05
N ARG A 14 5.43 9.56 -10.19
CA ARG A 14 5.39 10.32 -11.44
C ARG A 14 3.97 10.42 -11.99
N LEU A 15 3.23 9.34 -11.94
CA LEU A 15 1.82 9.30 -12.39
C LEU A 15 0.95 10.23 -11.56
N GLN A 16 1.07 10.20 -10.23
CA GLN A 16 0.34 11.09 -9.33
C GLN A 16 0.58 12.57 -9.66
N GLU A 17 1.85 12.95 -9.88
CA GLU A 17 2.19 14.33 -10.22
C GLU A 17 1.53 14.78 -11.52
N LYS A 18 1.33 13.89 -12.48
CA LYS A 18 0.68 14.19 -13.76
C LYS A 18 -0.85 14.22 -13.66
N LEU A 19 -1.42 13.42 -12.78
CA LEU A 19 -2.87 13.30 -12.62
C LEU A 19 -3.47 14.27 -11.59
N LYS A 20 -2.67 14.91 -10.74
CA LYS A 20 -3.12 15.71 -9.58
C LYS A 20 -4.13 16.83 -9.90
N THR A 21 -4.14 17.33 -11.14
CA THR A 21 -5.09 18.38 -11.60
C THR A 21 -6.25 17.80 -12.40
N THR A 22 -6.24 16.50 -12.66
CA THR A 22 -7.23 15.87 -13.56
C THR A 22 -8.19 14.96 -12.80
N VAL A 23 -7.71 14.28 -11.76
CA VAL A 23 -8.51 13.37 -10.95
C VAL A 23 -8.19 13.54 -9.46
N GLU A 24 -9.15 13.27 -8.61
CA GLU A 24 -8.92 13.06 -7.18
C GLU A 24 -8.34 11.67 -6.94
N ILE A 25 -7.30 11.57 -6.11
CA ILE A 25 -6.65 10.29 -5.82
C ILE A 25 -7.00 9.86 -4.40
N GLN A 26 -7.63 8.71 -4.30
CA GLN A 26 -7.96 8.06 -3.03
C GLN A 26 -7.19 6.75 -2.88
N TYR A 27 -6.71 6.48 -1.66
CA TYR A 27 -6.05 5.22 -1.33
C TYR A 27 -6.98 4.30 -0.58
N LEU A 28 -7.05 3.04 -1.02
CA LEU A 28 -7.75 1.98 -0.32
C LEU A 28 -6.76 0.92 0.15
N LEU A 29 -6.94 0.48 1.37
CA LEU A 29 -6.13 -0.55 2.00
C LEU A 29 -6.73 -1.93 1.74
N GLY A 30 -6.08 -2.71 0.89
CA GLY A 30 -6.61 -3.99 0.46
C GLY A 30 -6.47 -5.16 1.47
N GLY A 31 -5.69 -5.01 2.54
CA GLY A 31 -5.54 -6.02 3.59
C GLY A 31 -5.08 -7.39 3.09
N LEU A 32 -3.77 -7.56 2.84
CA LEU A 32 -3.25 -8.82 2.28
C LEU A 32 -3.35 -10.03 3.22
N ALA A 33 -3.28 -9.81 4.53
CA ALA A 33 -3.32 -10.88 5.51
C ALA A 33 -3.83 -10.35 6.86
N PRO A 34 -4.74 -11.08 7.53
CA PRO A 34 -5.23 -10.71 8.85
C PRO A 34 -4.13 -10.73 9.91
N ASP A 35 -4.48 -10.28 11.11
CA ASP A 35 -3.59 -10.36 12.27
C ASP A 35 -3.18 -11.81 12.52
N SER A 36 -1.90 -12.00 12.79
CA SER A 36 -1.33 -13.31 13.11
C SER A 36 -0.05 -13.18 13.91
N ASP A 37 0.08 -14.00 14.95
CA ASP A 37 1.31 -14.17 15.73
C ASP A 37 2.11 -15.41 15.29
N VAL A 38 1.56 -16.17 14.34
CA VAL A 38 2.21 -17.36 13.82
C VAL A 38 3.41 -16.96 12.95
N PRO A 39 4.61 -17.51 13.20
CA PRO A 39 5.76 -17.28 12.35
C PRO A 39 5.47 -17.68 10.91
N MET A 40 6.02 -16.91 9.98
CA MET A 40 5.88 -17.21 8.55
C MET A 40 6.61 -18.53 8.21
N PRO A 41 5.96 -19.48 7.53
CA PRO A 41 6.60 -20.72 7.10
C PRO A 41 7.83 -20.46 6.22
N ASP A 42 8.85 -21.32 6.30
CA ASP A 42 10.11 -21.16 5.57
C ASP A 42 9.92 -21.11 4.04
N GLU A 43 9.01 -21.91 3.51
CA GLU A 43 8.65 -21.86 2.09
C GLU A 43 8.15 -20.47 1.65
N MET A 44 7.31 -19.85 2.47
CA MET A 44 6.80 -18.51 2.21
C MET A 44 7.91 -17.46 2.33
N GLN A 45 8.81 -17.60 3.31
CA GLN A 45 9.96 -16.69 3.44
C GLN A 45 10.86 -16.80 2.21
N THR A 46 11.17 -18.01 1.76
CA THR A 46 11.94 -18.26 0.55
C THR A 46 11.27 -17.65 -0.69
N PHE A 47 10.00 -17.88 -0.86
CA PHE A 47 9.22 -17.29 -1.96
C PHE A 47 9.28 -15.75 -1.97
N LEU A 48 9.15 -15.11 -0.80
CA LEU A 48 9.21 -13.65 -0.69
C LEU A 48 10.61 -13.10 -0.94
N GLN A 49 11.65 -13.80 -0.48
CA GLN A 49 13.05 -13.44 -0.79
C GLN A 49 13.31 -13.50 -2.30
N GLN A 50 12.87 -14.56 -2.95
CA GLN A 50 12.96 -14.69 -4.42
C GLN A 50 12.18 -13.57 -5.12
N THR A 51 11.00 -13.20 -4.59
CA THR A 51 10.22 -12.09 -5.11
C THR A 51 10.95 -10.76 -4.98
N TRP A 52 11.63 -10.51 -3.85
CA TRP A 52 12.45 -9.31 -3.67
C TRP A 52 13.62 -9.27 -4.68
N HIS A 53 14.33 -10.38 -4.86
CA HIS A 53 15.39 -10.51 -5.87
C HIS A 53 14.86 -10.22 -7.29
N LYS A 54 13.70 -10.80 -7.64
CA LYS A 54 13.06 -10.58 -8.93
C LYS A 54 12.73 -9.11 -9.15
N ILE A 55 12.11 -8.44 -8.18
CA ILE A 55 11.75 -7.02 -8.26
C ILE A 55 13.02 -6.16 -8.35
N SER A 56 14.04 -6.46 -7.55
CA SER A 56 15.33 -5.77 -7.62
C SER A 56 15.97 -5.86 -9.01
N GLN A 57 15.99 -7.06 -9.60
CA GLN A 57 16.55 -7.28 -10.93
C GLN A 57 15.75 -6.60 -12.04
N GLN A 58 14.43 -6.62 -11.94
CA GLN A 58 13.55 -6.07 -12.98
C GLN A 58 13.41 -4.55 -12.92
N LEU A 59 13.38 -3.98 -11.71
CA LEU A 59 13.02 -2.59 -11.49
C LEU A 59 14.13 -1.75 -10.85
N GLY A 60 15.25 -2.35 -10.47
CA GLY A 60 16.31 -1.67 -9.73
C GLY A 60 15.90 -1.30 -8.30
N THR A 61 14.80 -1.87 -7.78
CA THR A 61 14.28 -1.56 -6.46
C THR A 61 15.20 -2.09 -5.37
N GLU A 62 15.53 -1.25 -4.39
CA GLU A 62 16.37 -1.63 -3.26
C GLU A 62 15.58 -2.40 -2.19
N PHE A 63 16.22 -3.43 -1.63
CA PHE A 63 15.73 -4.22 -0.51
C PHE A 63 16.87 -4.52 0.46
N ASN A 64 16.59 -4.44 1.77
CA ASN A 64 17.50 -4.88 2.82
C ASN A 64 17.14 -6.30 3.26
N PHE A 65 17.92 -7.28 2.81
CA PHE A 65 17.70 -8.68 3.11
C PHE A 65 18.01 -9.06 4.56
N ASP A 66 18.66 -8.18 5.35
CA ASP A 66 18.82 -8.38 6.80
C ASP A 66 17.48 -8.55 7.52
N PHE A 67 16.39 -8.12 6.93
CA PHE A 67 15.05 -8.37 7.48
C PHE A 67 14.81 -9.84 7.81
N TRP A 68 15.25 -10.74 6.94
CA TRP A 68 15.00 -12.18 7.07
C TRP A 68 15.82 -12.85 8.18
N SER A 69 16.96 -12.28 8.55
CA SER A 69 17.81 -12.76 9.63
C SER A 69 17.60 -12.03 10.96
N ARG A 70 17.20 -10.75 10.92
CA ARG A 70 17.09 -9.89 12.11
C ARG A 70 15.67 -9.81 12.66
N CYS A 71 14.65 -10.07 11.85
CA CYS A 71 13.25 -10.03 12.25
C CYS A 71 12.68 -11.44 12.35
N ARG A 72 11.54 -11.52 13.05
CA ARG A 72 10.69 -12.71 13.06
C ARG A 72 9.47 -12.47 12.15
N PRO A 73 9.54 -12.86 10.87
CA PRO A 73 8.48 -12.55 9.91
C PRO A 73 7.17 -13.22 10.29
N ARG A 74 6.07 -12.48 10.12
CA ARG A 74 4.70 -12.99 10.21
C ARG A 74 3.92 -12.54 8.99
N ARG A 75 2.96 -13.35 8.56
CA ARG A 75 2.01 -12.93 7.52
C ARG A 75 0.85 -12.18 8.17
N SER A 76 1.12 -10.94 8.56
CA SER A 76 0.18 -10.07 9.27
C SER A 76 0.36 -8.64 8.73
N THR A 77 -0.63 -8.12 8.00
CA THR A 77 -0.56 -6.80 7.36
C THR A 77 -1.61 -5.82 7.90
N TYR A 78 -2.62 -6.32 8.60
CA TYR A 78 -3.69 -5.48 9.17
C TYR A 78 -3.15 -4.45 10.16
N PRO A 79 -2.18 -4.74 11.05
CA PRO A 79 -1.63 -3.72 11.93
C PRO A 79 -1.08 -2.51 11.16
N ALA A 80 -0.33 -2.75 10.08
CA ALA A 80 0.19 -1.68 9.23
C ALA A 80 -0.92 -0.90 8.50
N CYS A 81 -2.00 -1.57 8.08
CA CYS A 81 -3.17 -0.91 7.50
C CYS A 81 -3.87 -0.01 8.52
N ARG A 82 -4.10 -0.50 9.75
CA ARG A 82 -4.66 0.32 10.84
C ARG A 82 -3.79 1.55 11.12
N ALA A 83 -2.48 1.39 11.09
CA ALA A 83 -1.54 2.50 11.27
C ALA A 83 -1.73 3.61 10.23
N VAL A 84 -1.95 3.25 8.96
CA VAL A 84 -2.23 4.20 7.88
C VAL A 84 -3.58 4.90 8.09
N ILE A 85 -4.64 4.16 8.48
CA ILE A 85 -5.97 4.72 8.77
C ILE A 85 -5.90 5.75 9.90
N ILE A 86 -5.16 5.45 10.97
CA ILE A 86 -4.96 6.38 12.09
C ILE A 86 -4.25 7.64 11.59
N ALA A 87 -3.15 7.49 10.87
CA ALA A 87 -2.38 8.62 10.37
C ALA A 87 -3.19 9.50 9.41
N ARG A 88 -4.11 8.93 8.63
CA ARG A 88 -5.05 9.66 7.75
C ARG A 88 -5.89 10.67 8.53
N LYS A 89 -6.35 10.35 9.75
CA LYS A 89 -7.11 11.27 10.61
C LYS A 89 -6.33 12.56 10.94
N TYR A 90 -5.01 12.51 10.84
CA TYR A 90 -4.09 13.62 11.14
C TYR A 90 -3.44 14.20 9.86
N GLY A 91 -3.95 13.86 8.68
CA GLY A 91 -3.38 14.31 7.39
C GLY A 91 -2.00 13.74 7.08
N LYS A 92 -1.61 12.61 7.73
CA LYS A 92 -0.27 11.99 7.63
C LYS A 92 -0.28 10.61 6.95
N GLU A 93 -1.31 10.30 6.19
CA GLU A 93 -1.48 9.01 5.52
C GLU A 93 -0.25 8.62 4.70
N GLN A 94 0.16 9.49 3.78
CA GLN A 94 1.28 9.23 2.88
C GLN A 94 2.62 9.12 3.62
N ALA A 95 2.80 9.92 4.66
CA ALA A 95 3.99 9.86 5.50
C ALA A 95 4.09 8.52 6.23
N MET A 96 2.98 8.02 6.81
CA MET A 96 2.93 6.73 7.48
C MET A 96 3.11 5.57 6.49
N TYR A 97 2.44 5.63 5.35
CA TYR A 97 2.59 4.61 4.31
C TYR A 97 4.04 4.47 3.84
N LEU A 98 4.72 5.59 3.59
CA LEU A 98 6.13 5.61 3.23
C LEU A 98 7.02 5.09 4.37
N ALA A 99 6.81 5.56 5.60
CA ALA A 99 7.59 5.14 6.75
C ALA A 99 7.51 3.61 6.97
N ILE A 100 6.32 3.03 6.83
CA ILE A 100 6.11 1.57 6.93
C ILE A 100 6.87 0.83 5.82
N GLN A 101 6.80 1.32 4.58
CA GLN A 101 7.52 0.69 3.46
C GLN A 101 9.04 0.75 3.66
N GLN A 102 9.58 1.90 4.06
CA GLN A 102 11.01 2.06 4.33
C GLN A 102 11.48 1.22 5.51
N ALA A 103 10.71 1.16 6.59
CA ALA A 103 10.98 0.32 7.74
C ALA A 103 11.12 -1.15 7.34
N TYR A 104 10.19 -1.65 6.55
CA TYR A 104 10.13 -3.04 6.12
C TYR A 104 11.20 -3.36 5.08
N TYR A 105 11.27 -2.59 4.00
CA TYR A 105 12.09 -2.92 2.84
C TYR A 105 13.54 -2.44 2.94
N LEU A 106 13.83 -1.38 3.71
CA LEU A 106 15.17 -0.79 3.77
C LEU A 106 15.82 -0.85 5.15
N GLN A 107 15.03 -0.90 6.25
CA GLN A 107 15.57 -0.77 7.60
C GLN A 107 15.52 -2.07 8.40
N ALA A 108 15.09 -3.18 7.81
CA ALA A 108 14.93 -4.47 8.48
C ALA A 108 14.11 -4.37 9.79
N LYS A 109 12.99 -3.63 9.76
CA LYS A 109 12.02 -3.51 10.86
C LYS A 109 10.73 -4.19 10.48
N ASN A 110 10.10 -4.88 11.43
CA ASN A 110 8.87 -5.63 11.15
C ASN A 110 7.62 -4.78 11.39
N PRO A 111 6.88 -4.36 10.34
CA PRO A 111 5.65 -3.56 10.48
C PRO A 111 4.43 -4.37 10.94
N SER A 112 4.58 -5.65 11.25
CA SER A 112 3.58 -6.42 11.97
C SER A 112 3.68 -6.21 13.49
N ASP A 113 4.76 -5.59 13.99
CA ASP A 113 4.97 -5.31 15.39
C ASP A 113 4.40 -3.94 15.75
N LEU A 114 3.50 -3.89 16.75
CA LEU A 114 2.82 -2.66 17.15
C LEU A 114 3.80 -1.59 17.66
N ASP A 115 4.88 -2.00 18.35
CA ASP A 115 5.91 -1.07 18.80
C ASP A 115 6.67 -0.43 17.64
N THR A 116 6.97 -1.19 16.58
CA THR A 116 7.54 -0.65 15.34
C THR A 116 6.62 0.42 14.74
N LEU A 117 5.33 0.15 14.64
CA LEU A 117 4.36 1.10 14.09
C LEU A 117 4.22 2.36 14.95
N ALA A 118 4.24 2.20 16.28
CA ALA A 118 4.19 3.34 17.20
C ALA A 118 5.46 4.22 17.12
N ASP A 119 6.64 3.61 16.92
CA ASP A 119 7.89 4.34 16.70
C ASP A 119 7.87 5.11 15.37
N LEU A 120 7.32 4.51 14.31
CA LEU A 120 7.13 5.19 13.03
C LEU A 120 6.14 6.35 13.14
N ALA A 121 5.06 6.19 13.92
CA ALA A 121 4.11 7.26 14.19
C ALA A 121 4.76 8.45 14.89
N ALA A 122 5.58 8.19 15.91
CA ALA A 122 6.34 9.22 16.59
C ALA A 122 7.32 9.93 15.64
N ALA A 123 8.01 9.17 14.77
CA ALA A 123 8.95 9.72 13.80
C ALA A 123 8.29 10.69 12.79
N ILE A 124 7.00 10.50 12.49
CA ILE A 124 6.23 11.42 11.65
C ILE A 124 5.47 12.48 12.47
N GLY A 125 5.73 12.59 13.78
CA GLY A 125 5.19 13.63 14.67
C GLY A 125 3.76 13.34 15.15
N LEU A 126 3.37 12.08 15.35
CA LEU A 126 2.15 11.68 16.04
C LEU A 126 2.47 11.30 17.49
N ASP A 127 1.50 11.44 18.38
CA ASP A 127 1.62 10.97 19.76
C ASP A 127 1.71 9.45 19.80
N LYS A 128 2.83 8.92 20.31
CA LYS A 128 3.13 7.49 20.33
C LYS A 128 2.15 6.69 21.20
N THR A 129 1.80 7.24 22.35
CA THR A 129 0.92 6.55 23.33
C THR A 129 -0.50 6.45 22.80
N LEU A 130 -1.06 7.59 22.40
CA LEU A 130 -2.40 7.65 21.82
C LEU A 130 -2.50 6.81 20.53
N PHE A 131 -1.46 6.84 19.71
CA PHE A 131 -1.41 6.05 18.49
C PHE A 131 -1.46 4.54 18.78
N LYS A 132 -0.69 4.08 19.78
CA LYS A 132 -0.65 2.68 20.18
C LYS A 132 -2.00 2.20 20.71
N GLU A 133 -2.70 3.01 21.49
CA GLU A 133 -4.06 2.73 21.96
C GLU A 133 -5.05 2.59 20.79
N GLN A 134 -4.95 3.49 19.81
CA GLN A 134 -5.82 3.47 18.63
C GLN A 134 -5.59 2.23 17.74
N LEU A 135 -4.36 1.71 17.65
CA LEU A 135 -4.03 0.53 16.82
C LEU A 135 -4.87 -0.72 17.15
N THR A 136 -5.35 -0.82 18.39
CA THR A 136 -6.16 -1.95 18.88
C THR A 136 -7.62 -1.60 19.09
N SER A 137 -8.04 -0.39 18.68
CA SER A 137 -9.42 0.05 18.88
C SER A 137 -10.39 -0.60 17.89
N ARG A 138 -11.61 -0.87 18.35
CA ARG A 138 -12.67 -1.43 17.50
C ARG A 138 -13.08 -0.50 16.36
N ASP A 139 -13.04 0.82 16.58
CA ASP A 139 -13.35 1.81 15.53
C ASP A 139 -12.38 1.71 14.35
N ILE A 140 -11.08 1.58 14.64
CA ILE A 140 -10.05 1.45 13.59
C ILE A 140 -10.14 0.08 12.90
N GLU A 141 -10.43 -0.98 13.64
CA GLU A 141 -10.65 -2.30 13.05
C GLU A 141 -11.85 -2.28 12.10
N GLN A 142 -12.98 -1.69 12.51
CA GLN A 142 -14.15 -1.58 11.64
C GLN A 142 -13.84 -0.80 10.36
N LYS A 143 -13.17 0.34 10.47
CA LYS A 143 -12.73 1.13 9.29
C LYS A 143 -11.83 0.34 8.35
N LEU A 144 -10.94 -0.50 8.90
CA LEU A 144 -10.12 -1.38 8.08
C LEU A 144 -10.97 -2.41 7.34
N MET A 145 -11.94 -3.03 8.02
CA MET A 145 -12.83 -4.02 7.38
C MET A 145 -13.67 -3.38 6.28
N ASP A 146 -14.16 -2.17 6.49
CA ASP A 146 -14.91 -1.41 5.50
C ASP A 146 -14.05 -1.12 4.25
N GLU A 147 -12.80 -0.66 4.43
CA GLU A 147 -11.87 -0.43 3.32
C GLU A 147 -11.50 -1.72 2.57
N ILE A 148 -11.25 -2.81 3.28
CA ILE A 148 -10.98 -4.11 2.66
C ILE A 148 -12.18 -4.57 1.83
N THR A 149 -13.39 -4.36 2.35
CA THR A 149 -14.62 -4.70 1.64
C THR A 149 -14.78 -3.83 0.39
N ALA A 150 -14.56 -2.52 0.51
CA ALA A 150 -14.58 -1.61 -0.62
C ALA A 150 -13.56 -2.02 -1.69
N ALA A 151 -12.31 -2.28 -1.29
CA ALA A 151 -11.26 -2.72 -2.22
C ALA A 151 -11.59 -4.04 -2.93
N ARG A 152 -12.24 -4.98 -2.25
CA ARG A 152 -12.65 -6.27 -2.85
C ARG A 152 -13.80 -6.15 -3.85
N ASN A 153 -14.61 -5.12 -3.72
CA ASN A 153 -15.72 -4.83 -4.66
C ASN A 153 -15.25 -4.12 -5.92
N LEU A 154 -14.00 -3.61 -5.95
CA LEU A 154 -13.41 -3.04 -7.16
C LEU A 154 -13.02 -4.12 -8.17
N PRO A 155 -13.00 -3.80 -9.47
CA PRO A 155 -12.61 -4.72 -10.54
C PRO A 155 -11.08 -4.93 -10.57
N ILE A 156 -10.50 -5.43 -9.46
CA ILE A 156 -9.06 -5.66 -9.30
C ILE A 156 -8.76 -7.15 -9.08
N ARG A 157 -7.52 -7.57 -9.41
CA ARG A 157 -7.07 -8.97 -9.25
C ARG A 157 -5.92 -9.13 -8.27
N GLY A 158 -5.41 -8.03 -7.70
CA GLY A 158 -4.27 -8.03 -6.79
C GLY A 158 -3.74 -6.64 -6.52
N PHE A 159 -2.52 -6.55 -5.99
CA PHE A 159 -1.89 -5.29 -5.63
C PHE A 159 -0.48 -5.16 -6.23
N PRO A 160 -0.08 -3.95 -6.67
CA PRO A 160 -0.90 -2.74 -6.74
C PRO A 160 -2.00 -2.86 -7.81
N SER A 161 -3.05 -2.05 -7.69
CA SER A 161 -4.06 -1.86 -8.72
C SER A 161 -4.47 -0.39 -8.77
N LEU A 162 -4.88 0.06 -9.93
CA LEU A 162 -5.46 1.38 -10.17
C LEU A 162 -6.86 1.20 -10.78
N VAL A 163 -7.81 1.96 -10.28
CA VAL A 163 -9.17 2.00 -10.80
C VAL A 163 -9.58 3.45 -10.97
N LEU A 164 -10.06 3.82 -12.14
CA LEU A 164 -10.73 5.09 -12.36
C LEU A 164 -12.21 4.91 -12.02
N GLU A 165 -12.69 5.65 -11.04
CA GLU A 165 -14.11 5.72 -10.70
C GLU A 165 -14.73 6.95 -11.33
N THR A 166 -15.85 6.76 -11.99
CA THR A 166 -16.73 7.80 -12.53
C THR A 166 -18.11 7.64 -11.91
N ASP A 167 -19.04 8.56 -12.18
CA ASP A 167 -20.39 8.52 -11.58
C ASP A 167 -21.11 7.18 -11.81
N ASP A 168 -20.80 6.48 -12.89
CA ASP A 168 -21.52 5.30 -13.35
C ASP A 168 -20.66 4.03 -13.54
N ARG A 169 -19.31 4.17 -13.53
CA ARG A 169 -18.41 3.07 -13.88
C ARG A 169 -17.16 3.02 -13.00
N GLN A 170 -16.66 1.81 -12.81
CA GLN A 170 -15.36 1.53 -12.21
C GLN A 170 -14.49 0.82 -13.27
N LEU A 171 -13.48 1.52 -13.76
CA LEU A 171 -12.66 1.11 -14.89
C LEU A 171 -11.24 0.78 -14.41
N PRO A 172 -10.78 -0.49 -14.58
CA PRO A 172 -9.40 -0.82 -14.28
C PRO A 172 -8.44 0.01 -15.14
N VAL A 173 -7.42 0.57 -14.53
CA VAL A 173 -6.35 1.30 -15.23
C VAL A 173 -5.15 0.39 -15.40
N ALA A 174 -4.62 0.33 -16.62
CA ALA A 174 -3.46 -0.49 -16.94
C ALA A 174 -2.23 -0.07 -16.12
N LEU A 175 -1.51 -1.05 -15.57
CA LEU A 175 -0.28 -0.85 -14.80
C LEU A 175 0.94 -1.16 -15.67
N ASP A 176 1.92 -0.23 -15.66
CA ASP A 176 3.24 -0.46 -16.19
C ASP A 176 4.27 0.00 -15.14
N TYR A 177 5.19 -0.87 -14.76
CA TYR A 177 6.17 -0.59 -13.71
C TYR A 177 7.30 0.34 -14.16
N HIS A 178 7.51 0.48 -15.49
CA HIS A 178 8.58 1.28 -16.08
C HIS A 178 8.07 2.61 -16.63
N HIS A 179 6.86 2.62 -17.22
CA HIS A 179 6.32 3.74 -17.99
C HIS A 179 5.01 4.24 -17.37
N TRP A 180 5.08 5.32 -16.60
CA TRP A 180 3.89 5.95 -16.02
C TRP A 180 2.89 6.43 -17.10
N GLN A 181 3.38 6.71 -18.32
CA GLN A 181 2.58 7.14 -19.47
C GLN A 181 1.47 6.13 -19.81
N THR A 182 1.77 4.85 -19.77
CA THR A 182 0.79 3.79 -20.04
C THR A 182 -0.47 3.96 -19.15
N SER A 183 -0.28 4.15 -17.84
CA SER A 183 -1.40 4.36 -16.93
C SER A 183 -2.06 5.74 -17.12
N TYR A 184 -1.29 6.76 -17.44
CA TYR A 184 -1.79 8.10 -17.71
C TYR A 184 -2.69 8.10 -18.95
N ASP A 185 -2.19 7.61 -20.09
CA ASP A 185 -2.92 7.59 -21.36
C ASP A 185 -4.19 6.75 -21.26
N ASN A 186 -4.13 5.64 -20.54
CA ASN A 186 -5.30 4.81 -20.28
C ASN A 186 -6.35 5.56 -19.43
N THR A 187 -5.93 6.29 -18.39
CA THR A 187 -6.82 7.12 -17.59
C THR A 187 -7.48 8.22 -18.43
N ILE A 188 -6.71 8.95 -19.21
CA ILE A 188 -7.23 10.03 -20.08
C ILE A 188 -8.20 9.48 -21.13
N SER A 189 -7.88 8.34 -21.75
CA SER A 189 -8.77 7.68 -22.71
C SER A 189 -10.12 7.30 -22.07
N HIS A 190 -10.12 6.78 -20.83
CA HIS A 190 -11.35 6.48 -20.11
C HIS A 190 -12.20 7.72 -19.82
N LEU A 191 -11.56 8.86 -19.49
CA LEU A 191 -12.28 10.13 -19.26
C LEU A 191 -12.87 10.70 -20.54
N GLN A 192 -12.16 10.61 -21.68
CA GLN A 192 -12.62 11.12 -22.97
C GLN A 192 -13.78 10.31 -23.54
N ASN A 193 -13.77 8.99 -23.41
CA ASN A 193 -14.85 8.13 -23.87
C ASN A 193 -16.18 8.40 -23.16
N LYS A 194 -16.14 8.90 -21.90
CA LYS A 194 -17.34 9.36 -21.19
C LYS A 194 -18.03 10.55 -21.92
N THR A 195 -17.23 11.44 -22.51
CA THR A 195 -17.76 12.65 -23.18
C THR A 195 -18.43 12.31 -24.51
N SER A 196 -18.01 11.24 -25.18
CA SER A 196 -18.56 10.79 -26.46
C SER A 196 -19.87 10.02 -26.34
N ASP A 197 -20.14 9.38 -25.20
CA ASP A 197 -21.39 8.65 -24.95
C ASP A 197 -22.56 9.56 -24.54
N LEU A 198 -22.32 10.88 -24.37
CA LEU A 198 -23.30 11.90 -23.97
C LEU A 198 -23.71 12.84 -25.12
N LEU A 199 -23.22 12.62 -26.32
CA LEU A 199 -23.55 13.38 -27.55
C LEU A 199 -24.32 12.48 -28.54
#